data_7db5d979194a79729f3ab4f8e5daa224
#
_entry.id   7db5d979194a79729f3ab4f8e5daa224
#
_cell.length_a   1.000
_cell.length_b   1.000
_cell.length_c   1.000
_cell.angle_alpha   90.00
_cell.angle_beta   90.00
_cell.angle_gamma   90.00
#
_symmetry.space_group_name_H-M   'P 1'
#
loop_
_entity.id
_entity.type
_entity.pdbx_description
1 polymer ?
#
loop_
_entity_poly.entity_id
_entity_poly.type
_entity_poly.pdbx_seq_one_letter_code
_entity_poly.pdbx_strand_id
1 'polypeptide(L)'
;MRCLESIGYHPREERTSALLEYQFGRSPNRWAEYRSVLMPAEIPSSHDDGAELSDLVLISAVREGIDVDYLSSVFMHNHWINNVSLNDEKSVREILKAQGLNANNLLRLAKTKKALTVYEENTKEAVILPLFGSPTYVVDGDMFYGQDNLILVARALKEPFI
;
A
#
# COMPACT_ATOMS: atom_id res chain seq x y z
N MET A 1 -3.99 -6.03 8.63
CA MET A 1 -4.23 -7.33 9.22
C MET A 1 -5.72 -7.67 9.39
N ARG A 2 -6.55 -6.84 10.03
CA ARG A 2 -8.00 -7.12 10.24
C ARG A 2 -8.80 -7.49 8.99
N CYS A 3 -8.45 -6.93 7.82
CA CYS A 3 -9.14 -7.21 6.56
C CYS A 3 -8.89 -8.64 6.06
N LEU A 4 -7.65 -9.12 6.17
CA LEU A 4 -7.26 -10.44 5.68
C LEU A 4 -7.79 -11.59 6.57
N GLU A 5 -7.89 -11.37 7.87
CA GLU A 5 -8.45 -12.35 8.81
C GLU A 5 -9.94 -12.62 8.55
N SER A 6 -10.69 -11.60 8.14
CA SER A 6 -12.13 -11.71 7.89
C SER A 6 -12.51 -12.56 6.65
N ILE A 7 -11.56 -12.79 5.75
CA ILE A 7 -11.76 -13.49 4.47
C ILE A 7 -11.07 -14.87 4.39
N GLY A 8 -10.62 -15.42 5.53
CA GLY A 8 -10.01 -16.76 5.58
C GLY A 8 -8.59 -16.81 4.98
N TYR A 9 -7.85 -15.72 5.03
CA TYR A 9 -6.46 -15.69 4.59
C TYR A 9 -5.61 -16.66 5.42
N HIS A 10 -4.92 -17.59 4.75
CA HIS A 10 -4.00 -18.49 5.41
C HIS A 10 -2.76 -17.75 5.89
N PRO A 11 -2.44 -17.81 7.20
CA PRO A 11 -1.25 -17.20 7.76
C PRO A 11 0.02 -17.67 7.03
N ARG A 12 1.05 -16.84 7.06
CA ARG A 12 2.32 -17.14 6.41
C ARG A 12 2.93 -18.46 6.91
N GLU A 13 2.72 -18.77 8.19
CA GLU A 13 3.21 -19.97 8.88
C GLU A 13 2.61 -21.28 8.35
N GLU A 14 1.45 -21.24 7.73
CA GLU A 14 0.77 -22.40 7.14
C GLU A 14 1.20 -22.69 5.69
N ARG A 15 2.04 -21.85 5.10
CA ARG A 15 2.51 -22.00 3.72
C ARG A 15 3.77 -22.84 3.67
N THR A 16 3.89 -23.67 2.61
CA THR A 16 5.12 -24.45 2.37
C THR A 16 6.30 -23.53 2.06
N SER A 17 7.52 -23.94 2.41
CA SER A 17 8.74 -23.19 2.11
C SER A 17 8.90 -22.91 0.62
N ALA A 18 8.57 -23.86 -0.25
CA ALA A 18 8.61 -23.68 -1.70
C ALA A 18 7.63 -22.58 -2.18
N LEU A 19 6.43 -22.51 -1.59
CA LEU A 19 5.45 -21.45 -1.91
C LEU A 19 5.93 -20.09 -1.43
N LEU A 20 6.51 -20.02 -0.24
CA LEU A 20 7.08 -18.78 0.31
C LEU A 20 8.25 -18.27 -0.54
N GLU A 21 9.17 -19.16 -0.91
CA GLU A 21 10.32 -18.83 -1.78
C GLU A 21 9.85 -18.31 -3.14
N TYR A 22 8.84 -18.92 -3.73
CA TYR A 22 8.26 -18.45 -4.99
C TYR A 22 7.56 -17.10 -4.83
N GLN A 23 6.66 -16.97 -3.85
CA GLN A 23 5.81 -15.78 -3.68
C GLN A 23 6.57 -14.54 -3.20
N PHE A 24 7.56 -14.71 -2.33
CA PHE A 24 8.32 -13.60 -1.73
C PHE A 24 9.76 -13.46 -2.27
N GLY A 25 10.20 -14.36 -3.11
CA GLY A 25 11.51 -14.35 -3.72
C GLY A 25 11.44 -14.36 -5.24
N ARG A 26 11.22 -15.51 -5.83
CA ARG A 26 11.41 -15.67 -7.29
C ARG A 26 10.44 -14.83 -8.13
N SER A 27 9.15 -14.79 -7.79
CA SER A 27 8.15 -14.08 -8.57
C SER A 27 8.32 -12.55 -8.49
N PRO A 28 8.43 -11.91 -7.32
CA PRO A 28 8.69 -10.49 -7.22
C PRO A 28 9.98 -10.04 -7.93
N ASN A 29 11.07 -10.82 -7.81
CA ASN A 29 12.35 -10.49 -8.46
C ASN A 29 12.24 -10.47 -9.99
N ARG A 30 11.50 -11.41 -10.60
CA ARG A 30 11.22 -11.39 -12.04
C ARG A 30 10.44 -10.16 -12.48
N TRP A 31 9.42 -9.80 -11.70
CA TRP A 31 8.63 -8.61 -11.99
C TRP A 31 9.43 -7.32 -11.81
N ALA A 32 10.28 -7.25 -10.80
CA ALA A 32 11.18 -6.12 -10.59
C ALA A 32 12.16 -5.96 -11.75
N GLU A 33 12.80 -7.05 -12.19
CA GLU A 33 13.67 -7.07 -13.37
C GLU A 33 12.91 -6.62 -14.62
N TYR A 34 11.76 -7.22 -14.90
CA TYR A 34 10.94 -6.90 -16.07
C TYR A 34 10.51 -5.44 -16.11
N ARG A 35 10.22 -4.83 -14.94
CA ARG A 35 9.79 -3.43 -14.80
C ARG A 35 10.92 -2.46 -14.55
N SER A 36 12.15 -2.93 -14.45
CA SER A 36 13.35 -2.13 -14.10
C SER A 36 13.18 -1.37 -12.79
N VAL A 37 12.61 -2.03 -11.77
CA VAL A 37 12.40 -1.48 -10.42
C VAL A 37 13.40 -2.10 -9.46
N LEU A 38 13.90 -1.31 -8.53
CA LEU A 38 14.75 -1.82 -7.46
C LEU A 38 13.97 -2.77 -6.55
N MET A 39 14.63 -3.86 -6.15
CA MET A 39 14.11 -4.82 -5.19
C MET A 39 15.02 -4.85 -3.98
N PRO A 40 14.51 -4.79 -2.74
CA PRO A 40 15.34 -4.90 -1.55
C PRO A 40 15.87 -6.32 -1.41
N ALA A 41 17.08 -6.44 -0.84
CA ALA A 41 17.67 -7.74 -0.53
C ALA A 41 16.95 -8.44 0.64
N GLU A 42 16.40 -7.66 1.56
CA GLU A 42 15.73 -8.14 2.77
C GLU A 42 14.46 -7.34 3.03
N ILE A 43 13.53 -7.93 3.77
CA ILE A 43 12.34 -7.22 4.23
C ILE A 43 12.77 -6.13 5.23
N PRO A 44 12.25 -4.89 5.11
CA PRO A 44 12.56 -3.83 6.05
C PRO A 44 12.32 -4.24 7.51
N SER A 45 13.23 -3.89 8.40
CA SER A 45 13.14 -4.25 9.82
C SER A 45 11.90 -3.68 10.53
N SER A 46 11.35 -2.59 9.98
CA SER A 46 10.14 -1.92 10.46
C SER A 46 8.87 -2.35 9.73
N HIS A 47 8.93 -3.44 8.93
CA HIS A 47 7.79 -3.84 8.09
C HIS A 47 6.55 -4.21 8.93
N ASP A 48 6.76 -4.81 10.09
CA ASP A 48 5.68 -5.22 10.99
C ASP A 48 5.14 -4.05 11.86
N ASP A 49 5.78 -2.88 11.86
CA ASP A 49 5.30 -1.68 12.59
C ASP A 49 4.01 -1.10 11.99
N GLY A 50 3.67 -1.54 10.78
CA GLY A 50 2.54 -1.00 10.03
C GLY A 50 2.84 0.33 9.35
N ALA A 51 1.81 0.90 8.72
CA ALA A 51 1.89 2.13 7.92
C ALA A 51 0.77 3.14 8.24
N GLU A 52 0.08 2.98 9.39
CA GLU A 52 -1.10 3.80 9.71
C GLU A 52 -0.82 5.30 9.65
N LEU A 53 0.34 5.75 10.15
CA LEU A 53 0.66 7.17 10.11
C LEU A 53 0.83 7.69 8.68
N SER A 54 1.53 6.97 7.81
CA SER A 54 1.67 7.36 6.40
C SER A 54 0.34 7.32 5.66
N ASP A 55 -0.53 6.34 5.95
CA ASP A 55 -1.86 6.25 5.36
C ASP A 55 -2.73 7.46 5.74
N LEU A 56 -2.72 7.86 7.03
CA LEU A 56 -3.42 9.05 7.52
C LEU A 56 -2.85 10.34 6.90
N VAL A 57 -1.54 10.38 6.64
CA VAL A 57 -0.90 11.49 5.91
C VAL A 57 -1.36 11.53 4.47
N LEU A 58 -1.44 10.39 3.76
CA LEU A 58 -1.96 10.33 2.39
C LEU A 58 -3.42 10.78 2.32
N ILE A 59 -4.27 10.31 3.23
CA ILE A 59 -5.67 10.76 3.35
C ILE A 59 -5.75 12.29 3.53
N SER A 60 -4.86 12.84 4.35
CA SER A 60 -4.79 14.28 4.57
C SER A 60 -4.28 15.04 3.34
N ALA A 61 -3.32 14.47 2.62
CA ALA A 61 -2.74 15.04 1.42
C ALA A 61 -3.76 15.13 0.26
N VAL A 62 -4.61 14.11 0.08
CA VAL A 62 -5.74 14.14 -0.88
C VAL A 62 -6.60 15.39 -0.65
N ARG A 63 -6.90 15.71 0.60
CA ARG A 63 -7.75 16.85 0.96
C ARG A 63 -7.10 18.21 0.76
N GLU A 64 -5.77 18.23 0.78
CA GLU A 64 -4.96 19.42 0.49
C GLU A 64 -4.64 19.56 -1.02
N GLY A 65 -5.16 18.68 -1.87
CA GLY A 65 -4.93 18.69 -3.32
C GLY A 65 -3.51 18.30 -3.73
N ILE A 66 -2.81 17.54 -2.88
CA ILE A 66 -1.45 17.07 -3.16
C ILE A 66 -1.55 15.79 -4.02
N ASP A 67 -0.61 15.63 -4.95
CA ASP A 67 -0.44 14.41 -5.75
C ASP A 67 -0.04 13.23 -4.85
N VAL A 68 -1.04 12.40 -4.50
CA VAL A 68 -0.85 11.25 -3.61
C VAL A 68 -0.30 10.03 -4.33
N ASP A 69 -0.41 9.93 -5.64
CA ASP A 69 0.15 8.81 -6.41
C ASP A 69 1.67 8.90 -6.36
N TYR A 70 2.21 10.10 -6.57
CA TYR A 70 3.64 10.36 -6.39
C TYR A 70 4.07 10.18 -4.93
N LEU A 71 3.34 10.77 -3.97
CA LEU A 71 3.71 10.69 -2.54
C LEU A 71 3.68 9.26 -2.00
N SER A 72 2.71 8.44 -2.41
CA SER A 72 2.66 7.02 -2.05
C SER A 72 3.86 6.25 -2.59
N SER A 73 4.27 6.52 -3.83
CA SER A 73 5.48 5.94 -4.43
C SER A 73 6.74 6.33 -3.64
N VAL A 74 6.83 7.57 -3.17
CA VAL A 74 7.94 8.04 -2.32
C VAL A 74 7.94 7.30 -0.98
N PHE A 75 6.79 7.12 -0.32
CA PHE A 75 6.71 6.35 0.92
C PHE A 75 7.12 4.90 0.69
N MET A 76 6.61 4.24 -0.34
CA MET A 76 6.98 2.86 -0.68
C MET A 76 8.47 2.71 -0.94
N HIS A 77 9.07 3.63 -1.72
CA HIS A 77 10.51 3.63 -1.98
C HIS A 77 11.32 3.77 -0.67
N ASN A 78 10.96 4.71 0.20
CA ASN A 78 11.67 4.90 1.47
C ASN A 78 11.54 3.68 2.37
N HIS A 79 10.37 3.07 2.43
CA HIS A 79 10.18 1.85 3.22
C HIS A 79 11.01 0.69 2.68
N TRP A 80 10.81 0.33 1.41
CA TRP A 80 11.40 -0.90 0.85
C TRP A 80 12.88 -0.76 0.53
N ILE A 81 13.35 0.39 0.06
CA ILE A 81 14.74 0.55 -0.39
C ILE A 81 15.62 1.18 0.68
N ASN A 82 15.08 2.14 1.44
CA ASN A 82 15.84 2.87 2.45
C ASN A 82 15.60 2.33 3.88
N ASN A 83 14.81 1.28 4.04
CA ASN A 83 14.49 0.66 5.34
C ASN A 83 13.93 1.65 6.37
N VAL A 84 13.02 2.52 5.93
CA VAL A 84 12.43 3.58 6.77
C VAL A 84 11.09 3.12 7.33
N SER A 85 10.86 3.33 8.63
CA SER A 85 9.55 3.11 9.26
C SER A 85 8.55 4.17 8.81
N LEU A 86 7.43 3.72 8.24
CA LEU A 86 6.32 4.60 7.83
C LEU A 86 5.35 4.93 8.97
N ASN A 87 5.59 4.37 10.15
CA ASN A 87 4.80 4.65 11.36
C ASN A 87 5.58 5.53 12.37
N ASP A 88 6.84 5.86 12.08
CA ASP A 88 7.64 6.79 12.87
C ASP A 88 7.44 8.24 12.38
N GLU A 89 6.95 9.10 13.27
CA GLU A 89 6.66 10.51 12.92
C GLU A 89 7.88 11.28 12.43
N LYS A 90 9.05 11.01 12.99
CA LYS A 90 10.29 11.69 12.60
C LYS A 90 10.64 11.33 11.15
N SER A 91 10.60 10.05 10.84
CA SER A 91 10.88 9.53 9.49
C SER A 91 9.89 10.06 8.45
N VAL A 92 8.60 9.99 8.74
CA VAL A 92 7.55 10.54 7.86
C VAL A 92 7.72 12.03 7.65
N ARG A 93 8.06 12.78 8.70
CA ARG A 93 8.34 14.21 8.63
C ARG A 93 9.51 14.54 7.70
N GLU A 94 10.59 13.80 7.79
CA GLU A 94 11.76 14.02 6.93
C GLU A 94 11.46 13.69 5.46
N ILE A 95 10.71 12.63 5.20
CA ILE A 95 10.23 12.31 3.84
C ILE A 95 9.40 13.48 3.28
N LEU A 96 8.41 13.97 4.02
CA LEU A 96 7.55 15.07 3.58
C LEU A 96 8.35 16.36 3.30
N LYS A 97 9.30 16.69 4.16
CA LYS A 97 10.18 17.87 3.96
C LYS A 97 11.03 17.71 2.71
N ALA A 98 11.59 16.52 2.46
CA ALA A 98 12.39 16.25 1.27
C ALA A 98 11.59 16.44 -0.03
N GLN A 99 10.26 16.29 0.03
CA GLN A 99 9.36 16.56 -1.09
C GLN A 99 8.87 18.03 -1.14
N GLY A 100 9.40 18.91 -0.30
CA GLY A 100 8.99 20.32 -0.25
C GLY A 100 7.59 20.53 0.33
N LEU A 101 7.02 19.54 1.01
CA LEU A 101 5.67 19.58 1.57
C LEU A 101 5.66 20.19 2.99
N ASN A 102 4.54 20.79 3.37
CA ASN A 102 4.33 21.28 4.73
C ASN A 102 4.08 20.10 5.70
N ALA A 103 5.17 19.46 6.15
CA ALA A 103 5.13 18.32 7.04
C ALA A 103 4.38 18.59 8.36
N ASN A 104 4.49 19.80 8.93
CA ASN A 104 3.79 20.15 10.17
C ASN A 104 2.27 20.15 9.96
N ASN A 105 1.80 20.73 8.85
CA ASN A 105 0.38 20.74 8.54
C ASN A 105 -0.15 19.33 8.29
N LEU A 106 0.50 18.55 7.43
CA LEU A 106 0.06 17.19 7.08
C LEU A 106 0.02 16.26 8.29
N LEU A 107 1.06 16.25 9.12
CA LEU A 107 1.09 15.45 10.35
C LEU A 107 0.04 15.90 11.38
N ARG A 108 -0.23 17.19 11.47
CA ARG A 108 -1.32 17.71 12.31
C ARG A 108 -2.69 17.26 11.79
N LEU A 109 -2.92 17.31 10.48
CA LEU A 109 -4.16 16.87 9.84
C LEU A 109 -4.36 15.35 9.97
N ALA A 110 -3.30 14.56 9.82
CA ALA A 110 -3.30 13.11 10.00
C ALA A 110 -3.80 12.67 11.38
N LYS A 111 -3.54 13.48 12.42
CA LYS A 111 -3.99 13.21 13.80
C LYS A 111 -5.42 13.66 14.09
N THR A 112 -6.15 14.19 13.12
CA THR A 112 -7.53 14.65 13.33
C THR A 112 -8.53 13.49 13.31
N LYS A 113 -9.61 13.62 14.07
CA LYS A 113 -10.74 12.68 14.01
C LYS A 113 -11.25 12.48 12.58
N LYS A 114 -11.22 13.53 11.77
CA LYS A 114 -11.69 13.47 10.37
C LYS A 114 -10.82 12.55 9.50
N ALA A 115 -9.48 12.59 9.64
CA ALA A 115 -8.59 11.67 8.92
C ALA A 115 -8.81 10.23 9.39
N LEU A 116 -8.90 10.02 10.71
CA LEU A 116 -9.15 8.70 11.29
C LEU A 116 -10.50 8.12 10.82
N THR A 117 -11.55 8.93 10.78
CA THR A 117 -12.87 8.47 10.27
C THR A 117 -12.76 7.98 8.83
N VAL A 118 -12.08 8.70 7.94
CA VAL A 118 -11.87 8.26 6.54
C VAL A 118 -11.07 6.97 6.48
N TYR A 119 -10.02 6.84 7.28
CA TYR A 119 -9.23 5.62 7.37
C TYR A 119 -10.07 4.41 7.79
N GLU A 120 -10.91 4.59 8.82
CA GLU A 120 -11.83 3.55 9.29
C GLU A 120 -12.91 3.20 8.25
N GLU A 121 -13.46 4.18 7.54
CA GLU A 121 -14.44 3.98 6.46
C GLU A 121 -13.82 3.21 5.30
N ASN A 122 -12.64 3.59 4.83
CA ASN A 122 -11.89 2.86 3.78
C ASN A 122 -11.62 1.40 4.19
N THR A 123 -11.24 1.19 5.46
CA THR A 123 -11.01 -0.16 5.97
C THR A 123 -12.30 -1.00 5.99
N LYS A 124 -13.43 -0.40 6.39
CA LYS A 124 -14.74 -1.08 6.35
C LYS A 124 -15.16 -1.42 4.93
N GLU A 125 -14.97 -0.50 4.00
CA GLU A 125 -15.27 -0.73 2.58
C GLU A 125 -14.44 -1.88 2.01
N ALA A 126 -13.14 -1.92 2.31
CA ALA A 126 -12.25 -3.01 1.91
C ALA A 126 -12.69 -4.39 2.45
N VAL A 127 -13.25 -4.42 3.67
CA VAL A 127 -13.84 -5.66 4.25
C VAL A 127 -15.13 -6.04 3.54
N ILE A 128 -16.01 -5.07 3.23
CA ILE A 128 -17.29 -5.32 2.53
C ILE A 128 -17.05 -5.83 1.11
N LEU A 129 -16.02 -5.30 0.42
CA LEU A 129 -15.62 -5.71 -0.93
C LEU A 129 -14.83 -7.02 -0.96
N PRO A 130 -14.78 -7.80 0.07
CA PRO A 130 -13.90 -8.88 0.49
C PRO A 130 -12.51 -8.85 -0.18
N LEU A 131 -11.78 -7.73 -0.07
CA LEU A 131 -10.42 -7.61 -0.61
C LEU A 131 -9.46 -8.56 0.11
N PHE A 132 -8.95 -9.54 -0.60
CA PHE A 132 -8.13 -10.62 -0.03
C PHE A 132 -6.61 -10.43 -0.24
N GLY A 133 -6.20 -9.31 -0.80
CA GLY A 133 -4.79 -9.01 -0.98
C GLY A 133 -4.53 -7.64 -1.59
N SER A 134 -3.27 -7.25 -1.61
CA SER A 134 -2.80 -6.00 -2.20
C SER A 134 -1.72 -6.29 -3.25
N PRO A 135 -1.74 -5.58 -4.40
CA PRO A 135 -2.77 -4.63 -4.81
C PRO A 135 -4.06 -5.32 -5.30
N THR A 136 -5.21 -4.72 -5.02
CA THR A 136 -6.50 -5.08 -5.61
C THR A 136 -7.12 -3.83 -6.25
N TYR A 137 -7.62 -3.98 -7.46
CA TYR A 137 -8.29 -2.93 -8.22
C TYR A 137 -9.77 -3.30 -8.36
N VAL A 138 -10.66 -2.32 -8.22
CA VAL A 138 -12.10 -2.51 -8.41
C VAL A 138 -12.56 -1.54 -9.50
N VAL A 139 -13.15 -2.08 -10.56
CA VAL A 139 -13.66 -1.30 -11.70
C VAL A 139 -15.13 -1.69 -11.90
N ASP A 140 -16.04 -0.76 -11.68
CA ASP A 140 -17.50 -0.96 -11.80
C ASP A 140 -18.03 -2.19 -11.03
N GLY A 141 -17.41 -2.48 -9.86
CA GLY A 141 -17.75 -3.61 -9.00
C GLY A 141 -17.05 -4.93 -9.33
N ASP A 142 -16.32 -5.00 -10.44
CA ASP A 142 -15.48 -6.15 -10.78
C ASP A 142 -14.08 -6.03 -10.17
N MET A 143 -13.55 -7.13 -9.64
CA MET A 143 -12.32 -7.15 -8.83
C MET A 143 -11.16 -7.83 -9.56
N PHE A 144 -10.02 -7.14 -9.59
CA PHE A 144 -8.77 -7.61 -10.19
C PHE A 144 -7.67 -7.63 -9.13
N TYR A 145 -7.23 -8.81 -8.74
CA TYR A 145 -6.17 -8.98 -7.75
C TYR A 145 -4.81 -9.19 -8.39
N GLY A 146 -3.82 -8.46 -7.92
CA GLY A 146 -2.42 -8.61 -8.32
C GLY A 146 -1.98 -7.61 -9.38
N GLN A 147 -0.72 -7.24 -9.30
CA GLN A 147 -0.08 -6.30 -10.23
C GLN A 147 0.08 -6.87 -11.67
N ASP A 148 -0.04 -8.15 -11.84
CA ASP A 148 -0.03 -8.87 -13.11
C ASP A 148 -1.37 -8.75 -13.87
N ASN A 149 -2.44 -8.36 -13.20
CA ASN A 149 -3.75 -8.09 -13.80
C ASN A 149 -3.95 -6.65 -14.32
N LEU A 150 -2.94 -5.78 -14.29
CA LEU A 150 -3.05 -4.40 -14.78
C LEU A 150 -3.50 -4.29 -16.24
N ILE A 151 -3.17 -5.27 -17.08
CA ILE A 151 -3.64 -5.30 -18.47
C ILE A 151 -5.16 -5.53 -18.55
N LEU A 152 -5.72 -6.33 -17.65
CA LEU A 152 -7.16 -6.59 -17.55
C LEU A 152 -7.87 -5.39 -16.96
N VAL A 153 -7.30 -4.73 -15.95
CA VAL A 153 -7.81 -3.45 -15.40
C VAL A 153 -7.89 -2.40 -16.50
N ALA A 154 -6.81 -2.23 -17.27
CA ALA A 154 -6.79 -1.27 -18.38
C ALA A 154 -7.83 -1.58 -19.47
N ARG A 155 -8.15 -2.85 -19.68
CA ARG A 155 -9.23 -3.28 -20.58
C ARG A 155 -10.60 -2.98 -19.95
N ALA A 156 -10.82 -3.32 -18.68
CA ALA A 156 -12.09 -3.09 -18.00
C ALA A 156 -12.50 -1.61 -17.92
N LEU A 157 -11.52 -0.71 -17.75
CA LEU A 157 -11.74 0.75 -17.78
C LEU A 157 -12.26 1.27 -19.13
N LYS A 158 -12.09 0.51 -20.21
CA LYS A 158 -12.55 0.86 -21.55
C LYS A 158 -13.85 0.13 -21.90
N GLU A 159 -13.97 -1.10 -21.51
CA GLU A 159 -15.06 -2.00 -21.82
C GLU A 159 -15.17 -3.05 -20.71
N PRO A 160 -16.26 -3.08 -19.93
CA PRO A 160 -16.46 -4.07 -18.86
C PRO A 160 -16.37 -5.52 -19.36
N PHE A 161 -15.97 -6.42 -18.49
CA PHE A 161 -16.11 -7.84 -18.72
C PHE A 161 -17.57 -8.28 -18.54
N ILE A 162 -18.00 -9.32 -19.26
CA ILE A 162 -19.35 -9.89 -19.23
C ILE A 162 -19.34 -11.08 -18.28
#